data_5444b45b5246a2807a353f83b7f7544e
#
_entry.id   5444b45b5246a2807a353f83b7f7544e
#
_cell.length_a   1.000
_cell.length_b   1.000
_cell.length_c   1.000
_cell.angle_alpha   90.00
_cell.angle_beta   90.00
_cell.angle_gamma   90.00
#
_symmetry.space_group_name_H-M   'P 1'
#
loop_
_entity.id
_entity.type
_entity.pdbx_description
1 polymer ?
#
loop_
_entity_poly.entity_id
_entity_poly.type
_entity_poly.pdbx_seq_one_letter_code
_entity_poly.pdbx_strand_id
1 'polypeptide(L)'
;MPDSPDLARSAASWAGHPVDDERFATFEQYAAWLIREAIPAGGLGPREAERIWGRHVADSLSFAVGWKTPPDEILDVGTGVGLPGIPLAILWPDTQVTVLDRGGRRIRLLSRAVQVLGLDNVHVAQGDAFDVADEWNGMTFRGSVRAPEAVGLAARMLTLAGTAVLGLSRREAPPVRTRDLVGVGEALGLGMMVTEVPATILDGPAWLLIMRAGE
;
A
#
# COMPACT_ATOMS: atom_id res chain seq x y z
N MET A 1 -13.02 17.69 1.81
CA MET A 1 -13.86 17.04 2.84
C MET A 1 -13.08 17.03 4.16
N PRO A 2 -13.76 17.07 5.32
CA PRO A 2 -13.06 16.87 6.59
C PRO A 2 -12.45 15.45 6.61
N ASP A 3 -11.30 15.32 7.28
CA ASP A 3 -10.67 14.01 7.46
C ASP A 3 -11.55 13.17 8.41
N SER A 4 -12.07 12.06 7.92
CA SER A 4 -12.99 11.22 8.70
C SER A 4 -12.81 9.73 8.38
N PRO A 5 -13.20 8.85 9.32
CA PRO A 5 -13.21 7.40 9.13
C PRO A 5 -14.00 6.94 7.90
N ASP A 6 -15.05 7.67 7.49
CA ASP A 6 -15.87 7.33 6.32
C ASP A 6 -15.08 7.31 5.00
N LEU A 7 -13.98 8.07 4.90
CA LEU A 7 -13.09 8.03 3.75
C LEU A 7 -12.48 6.65 3.57
N ALA A 8 -12.10 5.97 4.66
CA ALA A 8 -11.57 4.62 4.62
C ALA A 8 -12.63 3.61 4.14
N ARG A 9 -13.87 3.69 4.63
CA ARG A 9 -14.98 2.85 4.15
C ARG A 9 -15.26 3.08 2.67
N SER A 10 -15.27 4.34 2.25
CA SER A 10 -15.49 4.72 0.85
C SER A 10 -14.38 4.20 -0.06
N ALA A 11 -13.11 4.29 0.36
CA ALA A 11 -11.97 3.79 -0.41
C ALA A 11 -12.00 2.27 -0.56
N ALA A 12 -12.27 1.54 0.52
CA ALA A 12 -12.38 0.08 0.51
C ALA A 12 -13.56 -0.37 -0.40
N SER A 13 -14.72 0.27 -0.28
CA SER A 13 -15.89 -0.02 -1.14
C SER A 13 -15.62 0.29 -2.61
N TRP A 14 -14.97 1.41 -2.91
CA TRP A 14 -14.57 1.77 -4.27
C TRP A 14 -13.58 0.74 -4.86
N ALA A 15 -12.67 0.25 -4.05
CA ALA A 15 -11.73 -0.80 -4.46
C ALA A 15 -12.38 -2.17 -4.63
N GLY A 16 -13.66 -2.34 -4.29
CA GLY A 16 -14.40 -3.60 -4.40
C GLY A 16 -14.34 -4.50 -3.15
N HIS A 17 -13.80 -3.98 -2.04
CA HIS A 17 -13.58 -4.73 -0.79
C HIS A 17 -14.22 -4.01 0.41
N PRO A 18 -15.56 -4.00 0.53
CA PRO A 18 -16.24 -3.31 1.63
C PRO A 18 -15.85 -3.90 2.99
N VAL A 19 -15.72 -3.02 3.98
CA VAL A 19 -15.28 -3.36 5.35
C VAL A 19 -16.48 -3.46 6.27
N ASP A 20 -16.58 -4.55 7.05
CA ASP A 20 -17.52 -4.70 8.15
C ASP A 20 -17.09 -3.88 9.40
N ASP A 21 -18.00 -3.77 10.37
CA ASP A 21 -17.75 -2.96 11.57
C ASP A 21 -16.67 -3.56 12.51
N GLU A 22 -16.52 -4.88 12.52
CA GLU A 22 -15.53 -5.55 13.35
C GLU A 22 -14.10 -5.22 12.88
N ARG A 23 -13.84 -5.37 11.59
CA ARG A 23 -12.55 -4.97 10.99
C ARG A 23 -12.33 -3.46 11.05
N PHE A 24 -13.40 -2.69 10.96
CA PHE A 24 -13.29 -1.24 10.99
C PHE A 24 -12.74 -0.75 12.34
N ALA A 25 -13.08 -1.38 13.45
CA ALA A 25 -12.51 -1.08 14.76
C ALA A 25 -10.98 -1.23 14.80
N THR A 26 -10.42 -2.18 14.02
CA THR A 26 -8.95 -2.34 13.91
C THR A 26 -8.31 -1.20 13.11
N PHE A 27 -8.98 -0.66 12.09
CA PHE A 27 -8.51 0.56 11.41
C PHE A 27 -8.51 1.77 12.35
N GLU A 28 -9.49 1.91 13.22
CA GLU A 28 -9.53 2.98 14.23
C GLU A 28 -8.36 2.84 15.23
N GLN A 29 -8.07 1.62 15.67
CA GLN A 29 -6.91 1.35 16.52
C GLN A 29 -5.59 1.69 15.82
N TYR A 30 -5.46 1.32 14.53
CA TYR A 30 -4.28 1.66 13.74
C TYR A 30 -4.12 3.16 13.53
N ALA A 31 -5.19 3.88 13.19
CA ALA A 31 -5.17 5.34 13.06
C ALA A 31 -4.76 6.00 14.39
N ALA A 32 -5.30 5.53 15.51
CA ALA A 32 -4.92 6.01 16.83
C ALA A 32 -3.44 5.71 17.15
N TRP A 33 -2.93 4.54 16.79
CA TRP A 33 -1.52 4.19 16.95
C TRP A 33 -0.60 5.09 16.09
N LEU A 34 -0.97 5.38 14.84
CA LEU A 34 -0.23 6.30 13.98
C LEU A 34 -0.08 7.67 14.63
N ILE A 35 -1.16 8.19 15.23
CA ILE A 35 -1.15 9.50 15.91
C ILE A 35 -0.32 9.47 17.19
N ARG A 36 -0.51 8.45 18.03
CA ARG A 36 0.05 8.42 19.40
C ARG A 36 1.49 7.90 19.46
N GLU A 37 1.89 7.03 18.53
CA GLU A 37 3.20 6.38 18.56
C GLU A 37 4.04 6.70 17.31
N ALA A 38 3.50 6.55 16.09
CA ALA A 38 4.29 6.70 14.89
C ALA A 38 4.71 8.15 14.59
N ILE A 39 3.81 9.12 14.76
CA ILE A 39 4.12 10.55 14.56
C ILE A 39 5.17 11.04 15.57
N PRO A 40 5.01 10.86 16.89
CA PRO A 40 6.02 11.27 17.88
C PRO A 40 7.36 10.58 17.65
N ALA A 41 7.37 9.34 17.18
CA ALA A 41 8.59 8.63 16.82
C ALA A 41 9.21 9.10 15.50
N GLY A 42 8.61 10.06 14.78
CA GLY A 42 9.08 10.56 13.49
C GLY A 42 8.87 9.59 12.32
N GLY A 43 7.94 8.68 12.44
CA GLY A 43 7.52 7.77 11.36
C GLY A 43 6.66 8.47 10.31
N LEU A 44 5.90 9.47 10.73
CA LEU A 44 5.16 10.41 9.89
C LEU A 44 5.48 11.85 10.28
N GLY A 45 5.15 12.80 9.40
CA GLY A 45 5.31 14.22 9.69
C GLY A 45 4.39 14.69 10.82
N PRO A 46 4.76 15.75 11.58
CA PRO A 46 4.00 16.19 12.75
C PRO A 46 2.59 16.70 12.44
N ARG A 47 2.33 17.16 11.21
CA ARG A 47 1.01 17.64 10.76
C ARG A 47 0.15 16.56 10.10
N GLU A 48 0.63 15.32 10.03
CA GLU A 48 -0.12 14.22 9.39
C GLU A 48 -1.28 13.70 10.26
N ALA A 49 -1.34 14.04 11.55
CA ALA A 49 -2.46 13.70 12.44
C ALA A 49 -3.81 14.21 11.92
N GLU A 50 -3.84 15.39 11.27
CA GLU A 50 -5.04 16.01 10.71
C GLU A 50 -5.52 15.36 9.40
N ARG A 51 -4.77 14.38 8.88
CA ARG A 51 -4.97 13.77 7.56
C ARG A 51 -4.83 12.25 7.59
N ILE A 52 -4.97 11.65 8.78
CA ILE A 52 -4.72 10.21 8.96
C ILE A 52 -5.67 9.36 8.12
N TRP A 53 -6.94 9.72 8.09
CA TRP A 53 -7.94 8.93 7.38
C TRP A 53 -7.83 9.06 5.86
N GLY A 54 -7.81 10.27 5.34
CA GLY A 54 -7.78 10.49 3.89
C GLY A 54 -6.41 10.22 3.28
N ARG A 55 -5.35 10.77 3.90
CA ARG A 55 -3.99 10.71 3.34
C ARG A 55 -3.29 9.37 3.56
N HIS A 56 -3.66 8.65 4.63
CA HIS A 56 -2.94 7.43 5.01
C HIS A 56 -3.83 6.19 4.94
N VAL A 57 -4.92 6.10 5.68
CA VAL A 57 -5.74 4.87 5.71
C VAL A 57 -6.51 4.68 4.41
N ALA A 58 -7.31 5.67 3.97
CA ALA A 58 -8.10 5.57 2.73
C ALA A 58 -7.20 5.45 1.48
N ASP A 59 -6.11 6.24 1.43
CA ASP A 59 -5.12 6.13 0.35
C ASP A 59 -4.50 4.72 0.28
N SER A 60 -4.20 4.09 1.41
CA SER A 60 -3.69 2.72 1.45
C SER A 60 -4.73 1.69 1.00
N LEU A 61 -5.99 1.85 1.43
CA LEU A 61 -7.08 0.95 1.04
C LEU A 61 -7.41 1.03 -0.45
N SER A 62 -7.14 2.17 -1.10
CA SER A 62 -7.31 2.29 -2.55
C SER A 62 -6.43 1.34 -3.35
N PHE A 63 -5.29 0.89 -2.79
CA PHE A 63 -4.42 -0.09 -3.44
C PHE A 63 -5.10 -1.45 -3.67
N ALA A 64 -6.11 -1.77 -2.87
CA ALA A 64 -6.87 -3.01 -3.01
C ALA A 64 -7.56 -3.17 -4.38
N VAL A 65 -7.76 -2.08 -5.13
CA VAL A 65 -8.31 -2.10 -6.51
C VAL A 65 -7.49 -2.97 -7.48
N GLY A 66 -6.23 -3.25 -7.16
CA GLY A 66 -5.38 -4.14 -7.95
C GLY A 66 -5.89 -5.58 -8.02
N TRP A 67 -6.66 -6.02 -7.04
CA TRP A 67 -7.12 -7.39 -6.89
C TRP A 67 -8.64 -7.50 -6.86
N LYS A 68 -9.20 -8.43 -7.63
CA LYS A 68 -10.63 -8.78 -7.54
C LYS A 68 -10.93 -9.67 -6.33
N THR A 69 -9.99 -10.54 -6.01
CA THR A 69 -9.97 -11.40 -4.82
C THR A 69 -8.66 -11.18 -4.09
N PRO A 70 -8.65 -11.19 -2.74
CA PRO A 70 -7.42 -11.06 -1.98
C PRO A 70 -6.37 -12.08 -2.45
N PRO A 71 -5.10 -11.68 -2.62
CA PRO A 71 -4.02 -12.62 -2.93
C PRO A 71 -3.64 -13.41 -1.67
N ASP A 72 -2.96 -14.56 -1.84
CA ASP A 72 -2.48 -15.35 -0.71
C ASP A 72 -1.40 -14.61 0.08
N GLU A 73 -0.55 -13.85 -0.62
CA GLU A 73 0.55 -13.10 0.00
C GLU A 73 0.84 -11.77 -0.70
N ILE A 74 1.34 -10.80 0.08
CA ILE A 74 1.77 -9.48 -0.41
C ILE A 74 3.13 -9.11 0.20
N LEU A 75 4.02 -8.57 -0.64
CA LEU A 75 5.20 -7.81 -0.21
C LEU A 75 4.92 -6.30 -0.30
N ASP A 76 4.92 -5.59 0.84
CA ASP A 76 4.86 -4.14 0.87
C ASP A 76 6.26 -3.54 0.96
N VAL A 77 6.74 -3.01 -0.16
CA VAL A 77 8.13 -2.55 -0.34
C VAL A 77 8.35 -1.16 0.21
N GLY A 78 9.23 -1.03 1.19
CA GLY A 78 9.55 0.23 1.83
C GLY A 78 8.37 0.83 2.58
N THR A 79 7.69 -0.02 3.31
CA THR A 79 6.41 0.18 3.99
C THR A 79 6.37 1.37 4.97
N GLY A 80 7.51 1.84 5.47
CA GLY A 80 7.61 2.96 6.41
C GLY A 80 7.01 2.64 7.79
N VAL A 81 5.83 3.16 8.05
CA VAL A 81 5.03 2.88 9.25
C VAL A 81 3.95 1.83 9.03
N GLY A 82 4.05 1.06 7.94
CA GLY A 82 3.11 0.02 7.58
C GLY A 82 2.09 0.42 6.50
N LEU A 83 2.44 1.34 5.62
CA LEU A 83 1.52 1.90 4.61
C LEU A 83 1.98 1.57 3.18
N PRO A 84 1.19 0.81 2.38
CA PRO A 84 -0.18 0.36 2.63
C PRO A 84 -0.32 -1.01 3.31
N GLY A 85 0.76 -1.73 3.64
CA GLY A 85 0.75 -3.12 4.07
C GLY A 85 -0.17 -3.42 5.26
N ILE A 86 -0.08 -2.65 6.36
CA ILE A 86 -0.94 -2.87 7.54
C ILE A 86 -2.43 -2.66 7.22
N PRO A 87 -2.87 -1.57 6.54
CA PRO A 87 -4.26 -1.47 6.09
C PRO A 87 -4.74 -2.63 5.23
N LEU A 88 -3.91 -3.15 4.33
CA LEU A 88 -4.26 -4.32 3.51
C LEU A 88 -4.35 -5.61 4.35
N ALA A 89 -3.46 -5.78 5.33
CA ALA A 89 -3.52 -6.91 6.26
C ALA A 89 -4.79 -6.90 7.12
N ILE A 90 -5.23 -5.71 7.58
CA ILE A 90 -6.50 -5.55 8.30
C ILE A 90 -7.69 -5.86 7.37
N LEU A 91 -7.63 -5.38 6.13
CA LEU A 91 -8.69 -5.61 5.14
C LEU A 91 -8.85 -7.09 4.78
N TRP A 92 -7.73 -7.81 4.69
CA TRP A 92 -7.65 -9.20 4.24
C TRP A 92 -6.95 -10.08 5.29
N PRO A 93 -7.64 -10.56 6.32
CA PRO A 93 -7.03 -11.30 7.43
C PRO A 93 -6.42 -12.66 7.01
N ASP A 94 -6.87 -13.23 5.89
CA ASP A 94 -6.33 -14.49 5.36
C ASP A 94 -5.11 -14.28 4.44
N THR A 95 -4.80 -13.04 4.02
CA THR A 95 -3.62 -12.71 3.22
C THR A 95 -2.40 -12.55 4.12
N GLN A 96 -1.29 -13.22 3.80
CA GLN A 96 -0.02 -13.01 4.47
C GLN A 96 0.65 -11.73 3.94
N VAL A 97 0.92 -10.77 4.80
CA VAL A 97 1.53 -9.49 4.39
C VAL A 97 2.91 -9.33 4.99
N THR A 98 3.93 -9.31 4.14
CA THR A 98 5.30 -8.97 4.54
C THR A 98 5.52 -7.48 4.36
N VAL A 99 5.76 -6.77 5.47
CA VAL A 99 6.09 -5.36 5.48
C VAL A 99 7.61 -5.18 5.54
N LEU A 100 8.21 -4.76 4.43
CA LEU A 100 9.66 -4.65 4.25
C LEU A 100 10.14 -3.21 4.36
N ASP A 101 11.14 -2.93 5.20
CA ASP A 101 11.83 -1.63 5.25
C ASP A 101 13.32 -1.81 5.60
N ARG A 102 14.17 -0.91 5.11
CA ARG A 102 15.63 -0.91 5.40
C ARG A 102 15.95 -0.36 6.79
N GLY A 103 15.10 0.51 7.29
CA GLY A 103 15.37 1.31 8.49
C GLY A 103 15.06 0.59 9.79
N GLY A 104 16.05 0.15 10.54
CA GLY A 104 15.88 -0.54 11.82
C GLY A 104 14.99 0.18 12.85
N ARG A 105 14.89 1.53 12.79
CA ARG A 105 13.93 2.28 13.62
C ARG A 105 12.49 2.03 13.19
N ARG A 106 12.23 1.95 11.87
CA ARG A 106 10.91 1.67 11.31
C ARG A 106 10.50 0.24 11.61
N ILE A 107 11.43 -0.72 11.51
CA ILE A 107 11.18 -2.12 11.88
C ILE A 107 10.72 -2.24 13.33
N ARG A 108 11.35 -1.55 14.27
CA ARG A 108 10.91 -1.56 15.67
C ARG A 108 9.51 -0.97 15.85
N LEU A 109 9.18 0.11 15.13
CA LEU A 109 7.84 0.69 15.14
C LEU A 109 6.81 -0.28 14.55
N LEU A 110 7.11 -0.91 13.42
CA LEU A 110 6.24 -1.90 12.77
C LEU A 110 5.98 -3.10 13.67
N SER A 111 7.02 -3.68 14.27
CA SER A 111 6.86 -4.82 15.21
C SER A 111 5.95 -4.45 16.37
N ARG A 112 6.04 -3.21 16.86
CA ARG A 112 5.14 -2.73 17.91
C ARG A 112 3.71 -2.54 17.41
N ALA A 113 3.52 -2.00 16.18
CA ALA A 113 2.19 -1.87 15.58
C ALA A 113 1.51 -3.23 15.45
N VAL A 114 2.20 -4.20 14.87
CA VAL A 114 1.71 -5.58 14.69
C VAL A 114 1.29 -6.20 16.02
N GLN A 115 2.14 -6.06 17.05
CA GLN A 115 1.84 -6.58 18.39
C GLN A 115 0.61 -5.90 19.03
N VAL A 116 0.52 -4.56 18.97
CA VAL A 116 -0.58 -3.78 19.57
C VAL A 116 -1.92 -4.06 18.89
N LEU A 117 -1.88 -4.26 17.57
CA LEU A 117 -3.06 -4.52 16.75
C LEU A 117 -3.46 -6.01 16.70
N GLY A 118 -2.61 -6.92 17.20
CA GLY A 118 -2.86 -8.36 17.17
C GLY A 118 -2.95 -8.93 15.75
N LEU A 119 -2.08 -8.48 14.84
CA LEU A 119 -2.10 -8.91 13.43
C LEU A 119 -1.20 -10.14 13.23
N ASP A 120 -1.80 -11.32 13.27
CA ASP A 120 -1.09 -12.60 13.11
C ASP A 120 -0.68 -12.87 11.64
N ASN A 121 -1.28 -12.16 10.68
CA ASN A 121 -1.01 -12.26 9.25
C ASN A 121 0.04 -11.26 8.74
N VAL A 122 0.74 -10.55 9.63
CA VAL A 122 1.78 -9.58 9.25
C VAL A 122 3.17 -10.06 9.66
N HIS A 123 4.06 -10.20 8.68
CA HIS A 123 5.48 -10.46 8.89
C HIS A 123 6.29 -9.17 8.71
N VAL A 124 7.11 -8.82 9.71
CA VAL A 124 7.97 -7.63 9.67
C VAL A 124 9.38 -8.03 9.25
N ALA A 125 9.83 -7.58 8.07
CA ALA A 125 11.13 -7.89 7.51
C ALA A 125 12.02 -6.65 7.39
N GLN A 126 13.29 -6.79 7.79
CA GLN A 126 14.31 -5.75 7.55
C GLN A 126 15.17 -6.14 6.36
N GLY A 127 15.21 -5.29 5.32
CA GLY A 127 16.04 -5.55 4.14
C GLY A 127 15.87 -4.52 3.04
N ASP A 128 16.66 -4.68 1.99
CA ASP A 128 16.50 -3.95 0.74
C ASP A 128 15.74 -4.84 -0.26
N ALA A 129 14.71 -4.29 -0.90
CA ALA A 129 13.93 -5.03 -1.90
C ALA A 129 14.76 -5.47 -3.12
N PHE A 130 15.88 -4.80 -3.38
CA PHE A 130 16.78 -5.20 -4.45
C PHE A 130 17.56 -6.50 -4.14
N ASP A 131 17.69 -6.85 -2.86
CA ASP A 131 18.36 -8.05 -2.37
C ASP A 131 17.38 -9.23 -2.15
N VAL A 132 16.07 -9.00 -2.21
CA VAL A 132 15.04 -10.05 -2.09
C VAL A 132 15.02 -10.90 -3.36
N ALA A 133 15.12 -12.21 -3.20
CA ALA A 133 15.11 -13.18 -4.30
C ALA A 133 13.76 -13.89 -4.47
N ASP A 134 12.89 -13.83 -3.47
CA ASP A 134 11.60 -14.52 -3.46
C ASP A 134 10.62 -13.93 -4.47
N GLU A 135 9.70 -14.76 -4.95
CA GLU A 135 8.58 -14.37 -5.81
C GLU A 135 7.32 -14.17 -4.96
N TRP A 136 6.40 -13.31 -5.43
CA TRP A 136 5.23 -12.87 -4.67
C TRP A 136 3.96 -12.82 -5.54
N ASN A 137 2.82 -13.23 -4.98
CA ASN A 137 1.52 -13.08 -5.67
C ASN A 137 1.07 -11.62 -5.72
N GLY A 138 1.43 -10.83 -4.71
CA GLY A 138 1.10 -9.43 -4.61
C GLY A 138 2.30 -8.56 -4.21
N MET A 139 2.37 -7.34 -4.74
CA MET A 139 3.36 -6.36 -4.32
C MET A 139 2.74 -4.96 -4.23
N THR A 140 3.21 -4.16 -3.28
CA THR A 140 2.81 -2.75 -3.17
C THR A 140 4.00 -1.82 -3.04
N PHE A 141 3.89 -0.64 -3.69
CA PHE A 141 4.92 0.39 -3.68
C PHE A 141 4.28 1.76 -3.41
N ARG A 142 4.54 2.35 -2.26
CA ARG A 142 3.99 3.66 -1.87
C ARG A 142 5.09 4.62 -1.42
N GLY A 143 5.63 5.38 -2.38
CA GLY A 143 6.66 6.38 -2.10
C GLY A 143 7.99 5.83 -1.59
N SER A 144 8.28 4.57 -1.87
CA SER A 144 9.43 3.82 -1.37
C SER A 144 10.60 3.78 -2.34
N VAL A 145 10.31 3.56 -3.61
CA VAL A 145 11.28 3.51 -4.71
C VAL A 145 10.79 4.36 -5.88
N ARG A 146 11.68 4.68 -6.82
CA ARG A 146 11.28 5.41 -8.04
C ARG A 146 10.42 4.50 -8.93
N ALA A 147 9.49 5.09 -9.67
CA ALA A 147 8.54 4.32 -10.48
C ALA A 147 9.19 3.32 -11.47
N PRO A 148 10.27 3.66 -12.20
CA PRO A 148 10.94 2.66 -13.05
C PRO A 148 11.55 1.50 -12.25
N GLU A 149 12.04 1.75 -11.05
CA GLU A 149 12.58 0.72 -10.15
C GLU A 149 11.46 -0.21 -9.67
N ALA A 150 10.29 0.34 -9.31
CA ALA A 150 9.12 -0.46 -8.93
C ALA A 150 8.67 -1.39 -10.06
N VAL A 151 8.64 -0.88 -11.32
CA VAL A 151 8.33 -1.70 -12.50
C VAL A 151 9.36 -2.84 -12.68
N GLY A 152 10.65 -2.56 -12.53
CA GLY A 152 11.71 -3.57 -12.62
C GLY A 152 11.62 -4.63 -11.51
N LEU A 153 11.33 -4.21 -10.26
CA LEU A 153 11.11 -5.13 -9.14
C LEU A 153 9.86 -5.99 -9.37
N ALA A 154 8.75 -5.42 -9.82
CA ALA A 154 7.53 -6.16 -10.13
C ALA A 154 7.78 -7.22 -11.24
N ALA A 155 8.48 -6.85 -12.31
CA ALA A 155 8.80 -7.78 -13.39
C ALA A 155 9.70 -8.94 -12.95
N ARG A 156 10.55 -8.71 -11.94
CA ARG A 156 11.47 -9.73 -11.41
C ARG A 156 10.85 -10.66 -10.37
N MET A 157 9.92 -10.12 -9.56
CA MET A 157 9.49 -10.76 -8.31
C MET A 157 8.01 -11.17 -8.31
N LEU A 158 7.23 -10.85 -9.33
CA LEU A 158 5.86 -11.34 -9.43
C LEU A 158 5.85 -12.78 -9.91
N THR A 159 5.08 -13.63 -9.25
CA THR A 159 4.70 -14.95 -9.75
C THR A 159 3.85 -14.80 -11.02
N LEU A 160 3.66 -15.90 -11.77
CA LEU A 160 2.67 -15.93 -12.85
C LEU A 160 1.31 -15.51 -12.33
N ALA A 161 0.61 -14.65 -13.10
CA ALA A 161 -0.65 -14.00 -12.73
C ALA A 161 -0.58 -13.10 -11.48
N GLY A 162 0.60 -12.87 -10.92
CA GLY A 162 0.82 -11.96 -9.79
C GLY A 162 0.52 -10.51 -10.16
N THR A 163 0.19 -9.71 -9.17
CA THR A 163 -0.19 -8.30 -9.35
C THR A 163 0.60 -7.39 -8.43
N ALA A 164 1.13 -6.29 -8.98
CA ALA A 164 1.72 -5.22 -8.19
C ALA A 164 0.97 -3.91 -8.36
N VAL A 165 0.89 -3.09 -7.30
CA VAL A 165 0.27 -1.77 -7.32
C VAL A 165 1.26 -0.71 -6.85
N LEU A 166 1.47 0.30 -7.69
CA LEU A 166 2.34 1.44 -7.40
C LEU A 166 1.51 2.73 -7.30
N GLY A 167 1.63 3.43 -6.17
CA GLY A 167 1.11 4.77 -6.01
C GLY A 167 1.96 5.79 -6.80
N LEU A 168 1.34 6.46 -7.77
CA LEU A 168 1.98 7.49 -8.59
C LEU A 168 1.96 8.86 -7.88
N SER A 169 2.88 9.75 -8.26
CA SER A 169 2.95 11.09 -7.69
C SER A 169 1.67 11.89 -7.96
N ARG A 170 1.08 12.45 -6.90
CA ARG A 170 -0.10 13.34 -6.99
C ARG A 170 0.24 14.76 -7.46
N ARG A 171 1.51 15.10 -7.64
CA ARG A 171 1.94 16.46 -8.03
C ARG A 171 1.73 16.75 -9.52
N GLU A 172 1.57 15.72 -10.32
CA GLU A 172 1.39 15.81 -11.78
C GLU A 172 0.08 15.11 -12.13
N ALA A 173 -0.87 15.84 -12.65
CA ALA A 173 -2.19 15.30 -13.03
C ALA A 173 -2.40 15.35 -14.55
N PRO A 174 -2.82 14.26 -15.21
CA PRO A 174 -2.43 12.87 -14.95
C PRO A 174 -0.91 12.73 -15.13
N PRO A 175 -0.25 11.71 -14.56
CA PRO A 175 1.21 11.62 -14.59
C PRO A 175 1.71 11.64 -16.04
N VAL A 176 2.33 12.73 -16.45
CA VAL A 176 2.77 12.98 -17.84
C VAL A 176 3.74 11.89 -18.33
N ARG A 177 4.46 11.26 -17.43
CA ARG A 177 5.44 10.20 -17.72
C ARG A 177 4.88 8.78 -17.65
N THR A 178 3.58 8.62 -17.47
CA THR A 178 2.98 7.27 -17.35
C THR A 178 3.14 6.45 -18.63
N ARG A 179 3.12 7.09 -19.82
CA ARG A 179 3.31 6.38 -21.09
C ARG A 179 4.68 5.70 -21.19
N ASP A 180 5.73 6.36 -20.71
CA ASP A 180 7.08 5.79 -20.72
C ASP A 180 7.17 4.58 -19.76
N LEU A 181 6.52 4.68 -18.59
CA LEU A 181 6.46 3.58 -17.62
C LEU A 181 5.66 2.38 -18.15
N VAL A 182 4.53 2.63 -18.83
CA VAL A 182 3.72 1.58 -19.45
C VAL A 182 4.56 0.83 -20.48
N GLY A 183 5.21 1.56 -21.41
CA GLY A 183 6.06 0.93 -22.42
C GLY A 183 7.22 0.11 -21.84
N VAL A 184 7.83 0.57 -20.74
CA VAL A 184 8.89 -0.19 -20.05
C VAL A 184 8.32 -1.48 -19.45
N GLY A 185 7.17 -1.41 -18.77
CA GLY A 185 6.54 -2.59 -18.17
C GLY A 185 6.11 -3.62 -19.21
N GLU A 186 5.49 -3.18 -20.31
CA GLU A 186 5.09 -4.04 -21.42
C GLU A 186 6.30 -4.75 -22.06
N ALA A 187 7.42 -4.04 -22.21
CA ALA A 187 8.67 -4.61 -22.71
C ALA A 187 9.27 -5.66 -21.74
N LEU A 188 8.92 -5.61 -20.46
CA LEU A 188 9.28 -6.58 -19.43
C LEU A 188 8.23 -7.70 -19.24
N GLY A 189 7.19 -7.75 -20.09
CA GLY A 189 6.16 -8.78 -20.03
C GLY A 189 5.03 -8.52 -19.04
N LEU A 190 4.90 -7.27 -18.52
CA LEU A 190 3.83 -6.90 -17.62
C LEU A 190 2.63 -6.30 -18.37
N GLY A 191 1.43 -6.72 -18.03
CA GLY A 191 0.21 -5.98 -18.34
C GLY A 191 0.10 -4.73 -17.47
N MET A 192 -0.08 -3.55 -18.09
CA MET A 192 -0.01 -2.26 -17.40
C MET A 192 -1.34 -1.52 -17.47
N MET A 193 -1.86 -1.07 -16.32
CA MET A 193 -3.09 -0.27 -16.25
C MET A 193 -2.95 0.89 -15.26
N VAL A 194 -3.31 2.10 -15.68
CA VAL A 194 -3.40 3.26 -14.79
C VAL A 194 -4.85 3.48 -14.38
N THR A 195 -5.07 3.60 -13.08
CA THR A 195 -6.39 3.84 -12.50
C THR A 195 -6.37 5.14 -11.69
N GLU A 196 -7.36 5.99 -11.90
CA GLU A 196 -7.58 7.19 -11.08
C GLU A 196 -8.43 6.85 -9.86
N VAL A 197 -7.98 7.25 -8.68
CA VAL A 197 -8.79 7.25 -7.46
C VAL A 197 -9.50 8.59 -7.38
N PRO A 198 -10.85 8.62 -7.38
CA PRO A 198 -11.61 9.87 -7.41
C PRO A 198 -11.31 10.78 -6.21
N ALA A 199 -11.25 12.09 -6.45
CA ALA A 199 -11.06 13.09 -5.41
C ALA A 199 -12.19 13.11 -4.34
N THR A 200 -13.32 12.48 -4.64
CA THR A 200 -14.43 12.28 -3.69
C THR A 200 -14.15 11.19 -2.65
N ILE A 201 -13.12 10.37 -2.86
CA ILE A 201 -12.72 9.27 -1.98
C ILE A 201 -11.53 9.69 -1.12
N LEU A 202 -10.62 10.48 -1.70
CA LEU A 202 -9.42 10.97 -1.02
C LEU A 202 -9.46 12.51 -0.91
N ASP A 203 -8.50 13.08 -0.21
CA ASP A 203 -8.33 14.54 -0.08
C ASP A 203 -7.87 15.25 -1.37
N GLY A 204 -7.82 14.53 -2.49
CA GLY A 204 -7.44 14.95 -3.82
C GLY A 204 -7.28 13.75 -4.74
N PRO A 205 -7.21 13.96 -6.06
CA PRO A 205 -7.05 12.87 -7.01
C PRO A 205 -5.72 12.13 -6.78
N ALA A 206 -5.73 10.83 -6.98
CA ALA A 206 -4.55 9.99 -6.95
C ALA A 206 -4.58 9.00 -8.12
N TRP A 207 -3.41 8.53 -8.52
CA TRP A 207 -3.29 7.54 -9.59
C TRP A 207 -2.51 6.34 -9.09
N LEU A 208 -2.99 5.17 -9.47
CA LEU A 208 -2.35 3.90 -9.20
C LEU A 208 -1.94 3.26 -10.54
N LEU A 209 -0.73 2.74 -10.60
CA LEU A 209 -0.29 1.89 -11.69
C LEU A 209 -0.41 0.44 -11.24
N ILE A 210 -1.28 -0.31 -11.91
CA ILE A 210 -1.48 -1.74 -11.68
C ILE A 210 -0.67 -2.49 -12.72
N MET A 211 0.18 -3.39 -12.26
CA MET A 211 1.09 -4.21 -13.05
C MET A 211 0.73 -5.67 -12.85
N ARG A 212 0.55 -6.44 -13.92
CA ARG A 212 0.23 -7.87 -13.85
C ARG A 212 1.26 -8.68 -14.62
N ALA A 213 1.82 -9.68 -13.98
CA ALA A 213 2.61 -10.67 -14.69
C ALA A 213 1.72 -11.48 -15.65
N GLY A 214 2.25 -11.87 -16.80
CA GLY A 214 1.53 -12.71 -17.77
C GLY A 214 1.07 -14.04 -17.18
N GLU A 215 0.09 -14.69 -17.83
CA GLU A 215 -0.33 -16.04 -17.53
C GLU A 215 0.68 -17.09 -18.05
#